data_127783c3653f5843bf71fbc48ae34be5
#
_entry.id   127783c3653f5843bf71fbc48ae34be5
#
_cell.length_a   1.000
_cell.length_b   1.000
_cell.length_c   1.000
_cell.angle_alpha   90.00
_cell.angle_beta   90.00
_cell.angle_gamma   90.00
#
_symmetry.space_group_name_H-M   'P 1'
#
loop_
_entity.id
_entity.type
_entity.pdbx_description
1 polymer ?
#
loop_
_entity_poly.entity_id
_entity_poly.type
_entity_poly.pdbx_seq_one_letter_code
_entity_poly.pdbx_strand_id
1 'polypeptide(L)'
;MAAKTLSELYWVEDLLEQTSYVRKPMFGGFGFYLKDRMILALFEGDGESTYKGKDYHFEIWHGCLFPIEREYHPQALQQFPFLVPHPVLSKWLYLPLKTENFEDLTSKIIRQILKPDSYWGVIPKAKRTKAKKILKNTSIKPSETVNMKVPQMFRDEPLSTEKAATFKKISDFKNLGPESEKHFKAAGIKTPHQFIQMGWQKTWMKLASHNKKHAHTLYGYALIAALQNKDWGALTETEKQQAKDFAKQIKTKLAKKK
;
A
#
# COMPACT_ATOMS: atom_id res chain seq x y z
N MET A 1 3.62 15.76 21.38
CA MET A 1 2.59 14.74 21.07
C MET A 1 3.29 13.59 20.39
N ALA A 2 3.12 12.37 20.91
CA ALA A 2 3.67 11.16 20.27
C ALA A 2 3.04 11.01 18.88
N ALA A 3 3.84 10.66 17.86
CA ALA A 3 3.33 10.43 16.52
C ALA A 3 2.33 9.26 16.59
N LYS A 4 1.06 9.51 16.23
CA LYS A 4 0.02 8.48 16.14
C LYS A 4 0.53 7.40 15.16
N THR A 5 0.62 6.16 15.58
CA THR A 5 1.01 5.04 14.70
C THR A 5 -0.24 4.43 14.10
N LEU A 6 -0.20 4.03 12.82
CA LEU A 6 -1.30 3.29 12.20
C LEU A 6 -1.45 1.92 12.88
N SER A 7 -2.67 1.54 13.20
CA SER A 7 -3.02 0.29 13.88
C SER A 7 -3.75 -0.71 12.99
N GLU A 8 -4.57 -0.23 12.06
CA GLU A 8 -5.37 -1.03 11.13
C GLU A 8 -4.90 -0.90 9.68
N LEU A 9 -4.45 0.31 9.28
CA LEU A 9 -4.05 0.62 7.91
C LEU A 9 -2.54 0.56 7.67
N TYR A 10 -1.74 0.14 8.67
CA TYR A 10 -0.27 0.07 8.54
C TYR A 10 0.19 -0.78 7.34
N TRP A 11 -0.55 -1.85 7.00
CA TRP A 11 -0.24 -2.77 5.88
C TRP A 11 -0.32 -2.09 4.50
N VAL A 12 -1.03 -0.96 4.40
CA VAL A 12 -1.12 -0.19 3.14
C VAL A 12 0.25 0.39 2.78
N GLU A 13 1.09 0.67 3.77
CA GLU A 13 2.46 1.13 3.59
C GLU A 13 3.33 0.06 2.92
N ASP A 14 3.08 -1.23 3.22
CA ASP A 14 3.79 -2.36 2.61
C ASP A 14 3.59 -2.40 1.08
N LEU A 15 2.44 -1.90 0.57
CA LEU A 15 2.18 -1.79 -0.87
C LEU A 15 3.10 -0.81 -1.59
N LEU A 16 3.71 0.11 -0.86
CA LEU A 16 4.62 1.14 -1.36
C LEU A 16 6.10 0.77 -1.16
N GLU A 17 6.40 -0.36 -0.50
CA GLU A 17 7.74 -0.74 -0.05
C GLU A 17 8.80 -0.72 -1.15
N GLN A 18 8.42 -1.05 -2.40
CA GLN A 18 9.35 -1.09 -3.54
C GLN A 18 9.53 0.29 -4.21
N THR A 19 8.97 1.34 -3.61
CA THR A 19 9.04 2.70 -4.12
C THR A 19 9.83 3.61 -3.17
N SER A 20 10.41 4.68 -3.70
CA SER A 20 11.04 5.72 -2.88
C SER A 20 10.00 6.73 -2.41
N TYR A 21 9.08 6.31 -1.54
CA TYR A 21 8.07 7.20 -0.99
C TYR A 21 8.56 7.95 0.25
N VAL A 22 7.93 9.09 0.52
CA VAL A 22 8.13 9.86 1.75
C VAL A 22 6.81 9.94 2.50
N ARG A 23 6.81 9.48 3.76
CA ARG A 23 5.67 9.60 4.68
C ARG A 23 5.75 10.90 5.48
N LYS A 24 4.65 11.65 5.55
CA LYS A 24 4.54 12.88 6.36
C LYS A 24 3.28 12.83 7.22
N PRO A 25 3.33 13.27 8.49
CA PRO A 25 2.13 13.40 9.31
C PRO A 25 1.21 14.48 8.73
N MET A 26 -0.12 14.25 8.78
CA MET A 26 -1.12 15.14 8.23
C MET A 26 -2.47 14.99 8.93
N PHE A 27 -2.97 16.06 9.56
CA PHE A 27 -4.34 16.16 10.16
C PHE A 27 -4.79 14.97 11.01
N GLY A 28 -3.88 14.35 11.75
CA GLY A 28 -4.18 13.13 12.54
C GLY A 28 -4.00 11.81 11.80
N GLY A 29 -3.59 11.84 10.53
CA GLY A 29 -3.21 10.70 9.71
C GLY A 29 -1.83 10.86 9.08
N PHE A 30 -1.59 10.20 7.96
CA PHE A 30 -0.33 10.23 7.22
C PHE A 30 -0.58 10.43 5.74
N GLY A 31 0.20 11.33 5.13
CA GLY A 31 0.28 11.50 3.68
C GLY A 31 1.53 10.82 3.11
N PHE A 32 1.39 10.19 1.96
CA PHE A 32 2.45 9.48 1.25
C PHE A 32 2.74 10.15 -0.08
N TYR A 33 4.01 10.37 -0.34
CA TYR A 33 4.48 11.14 -1.48
C TYR A 33 5.47 10.33 -2.31
N LEU A 34 5.27 10.30 -3.62
CA LEU A 34 6.31 9.88 -4.57
C LEU A 34 6.90 11.14 -5.19
N LYS A 35 8.17 11.40 -4.91
CA LYS A 35 8.83 12.68 -5.19
C LYS A 35 8.08 13.81 -4.50
N ASP A 36 7.51 14.74 -5.27
CA ASP A 36 6.72 15.89 -4.82
C ASP A 36 5.19 15.68 -4.90
N ARG A 37 4.75 14.58 -5.52
CA ARG A 37 3.34 14.24 -5.72
C ARG A 37 2.80 13.45 -4.54
N MET A 38 1.78 13.98 -3.88
CA MET A 38 1.02 13.27 -2.86
C MET A 38 0.09 12.27 -3.53
N ILE A 39 0.24 10.99 -3.22
CA ILE A 39 -0.47 9.90 -3.90
C ILE A 39 -1.51 9.21 -3.02
N LEU A 40 -1.37 9.30 -1.71
CA LEU A 40 -2.20 8.59 -0.75
C LEU A 40 -2.21 9.35 0.58
N ALA A 41 -3.33 9.30 1.29
CA ALA A 41 -3.37 9.60 2.72
C ALA A 41 -4.17 8.55 3.47
N LEU A 42 -3.68 8.19 4.66
CA LEU A 42 -4.29 7.20 5.54
C LEU A 42 -4.76 7.88 6.82
N PHE A 43 -6.00 7.58 7.20
CA PHE A 43 -6.60 8.07 8.43
C PHE A 43 -7.24 6.92 9.21
N GLU A 44 -7.03 6.92 10.51
CA GLU A 44 -7.69 6.05 11.48
C GLU A 44 -8.37 6.96 12.51
N GLY A 45 -9.53 7.49 12.13
CA GLY A 45 -10.32 8.42 12.94
C GLY A 45 -11.24 7.70 13.94
N ASP A 46 -11.97 8.49 14.72
CA ASP A 46 -12.72 8.04 15.89
C ASP A 46 -14.23 7.83 15.60
N GLY A 47 -14.59 7.35 14.39
CA GLY A 47 -15.97 6.96 14.10
C GLY A 47 -16.89 8.11 13.66
N GLU A 48 -16.35 9.29 13.34
CA GLU A 48 -17.16 10.42 12.85
C GLU A 48 -17.81 10.11 11.49
N SER A 49 -19.13 10.12 11.43
CA SER A 49 -19.92 9.87 10.22
C SER A 49 -20.78 11.05 9.77
N THR A 50 -20.75 12.18 10.50
CA THR A 50 -21.55 13.37 10.21
C THR A 50 -20.65 14.56 9.85
N TYR A 51 -21.01 15.30 8.79
CA TYR A 51 -20.32 16.54 8.42
C TYR A 51 -21.31 17.59 7.94
N LYS A 52 -21.26 18.79 8.53
CA LYS A 52 -22.16 19.92 8.23
C LYS A 52 -23.64 19.56 8.24
N GLY A 53 -24.06 18.75 9.24
CA GLY A 53 -25.43 18.34 9.41
C GLY A 53 -25.92 17.28 8.41
N LYS A 54 -25.00 16.68 7.63
CA LYS A 54 -25.30 15.57 6.72
C LYS A 54 -24.64 14.30 7.26
N ASP A 55 -25.44 13.24 7.39
CA ASP A 55 -24.98 11.90 7.80
C ASP A 55 -24.49 11.10 6.58
N TYR A 56 -23.43 10.32 6.80
CA TYR A 56 -22.85 9.41 5.84
C TYR A 56 -22.92 7.99 6.38
N HIS A 57 -23.09 7.02 5.51
CA HIS A 57 -23.12 5.59 5.87
C HIS A 57 -21.74 4.99 6.15
N PHE A 58 -20.71 5.84 6.21
CA PHE A 58 -19.32 5.47 6.47
C PHE A 58 -18.63 6.49 7.38
N GLU A 59 -17.56 6.08 8.03
CA GLU A 59 -16.70 6.97 8.82
C GLU A 59 -15.86 7.84 7.90
N ILE A 60 -15.93 9.16 8.10
CA ILE A 60 -15.35 10.17 7.19
C ILE A 60 -13.82 10.13 7.21
N TRP A 61 -13.22 9.82 8.37
CA TRP A 61 -11.79 9.85 8.58
C TRP A 61 -11.19 8.46 8.89
N HIS A 62 -11.82 7.38 8.42
CA HIS A 62 -11.32 6.02 8.64
C HIS A 62 -11.22 5.25 7.32
N GLY A 63 -10.04 5.32 6.68
CA GLY A 63 -9.81 4.70 5.38
C GLY A 63 -8.69 5.37 4.58
N CYS A 64 -8.73 5.14 3.28
CA CYS A 64 -7.74 5.62 2.31
C CYS A 64 -8.29 6.80 1.50
N LEU A 65 -7.57 7.92 1.49
CA LEU A 65 -7.83 9.02 0.57
C LEU A 65 -6.83 9.00 -0.58
N PHE A 66 -7.34 9.13 -1.77
CA PHE A 66 -6.58 9.17 -3.00
C PHE A 66 -6.64 10.56 -3.62
N PRO A 67 -5.58 11.38 -3.45
CA PRO A 67 -5.48 12.68 -4.08
C PRO A 67 -5.50 12.57 -5.59
N ILE A 68 -6.36 13.38 -6.24
CA ILE A 68 -6.53 13.36 -7.69
C ILE A 68 -7.06 14.73 -8.15
N GLU A 69 -6.66 15.19 -9.32
CA GLU A 69 -7.23 16.43 -9.89
C GLU A 69 -8.69 16.21 -10.32
N ARG A 70 -9.52 17.23 -10.16
CA ARG A 70 -10.98 17.12 -10.39
C ARG A 70 -11.37 16.68 -11.79
N GLU A 71 -10.58 17.03 -12.78
CA GLU A 71 -10.81 16.66 -14.17
C GLU A 71 -10.81 15.14 -14.41
N TYR A 72 -10.07 14.38 -13.58
CA TYR A 72 -9.99 12.93 -13.67
C TYR A 72 -11.02 12.18 -12.81
N HIS A 73 -11.84 12.90 -12.01
CA HIS A 73 -12.86 12.25 -11.16
C HIS A 73 -13.84 11.37 -11.96
N PRO A 74 -14.39 11.81 -13.10
CA PRO A 74 -15.32 10.96 -13.87
C PRO A 74 -14.66 9.67 -14.34
N GLN A 75 -13.42 9.74 -14.84
CA GLN A 75 -12.66 8.57 -15.28
C GLN A 75 -12.32 7.64 -14.12
N ALA A 76 -11.88 8.19 -12.99
CA ALA A 76 -11.54 7.41 -11.80
C ALA A 76 -12.76 6.70 -11.20
N LEU A 77 -13.92 7.37 -11.14
CA LEU A 77 -15.16 6.78 -10.63
C LEU A 77 -15.75 5.74 -11.59
N GLN A 78 -15.56 5.91 -12.90
CA GLN A 78 -15.92 4.88 -13.88
C GLN A 78 -15.06 3.62 -13.71
N GLN A 79 -13.76 3.79 -13.47
CA GLN A 79 -12.82 2.68 -13.26
C GLN A 79 -12.98 2.02 -11.89
N PHE A 80 -13.32 2.83 -10.86
CA PHE A 80 -13.44 2.41 -9.47
C PHE A 80 -14.75 2.95 -8.87
N PRO A 81 -15.90 2.37 -9.21
CA PRO A 81 -17.22 2.88 -8.81
C PRO A 81 -17.51 2.78 -7.30
N PHE A 82 -16.69 2.07 -6.56
CA PHE A 82 -16.76 1.96 -5.10
C PHE A 82 -16.08 3.13 -4.37
N LEU A 83 -15.36 4.02 -5.08
CA LEU A 83 -14.82 5.24 -4.49
C LEU A 83 -15.92 6.29 -4.35
N VAL A 84 -15.78 7.12 -3.33
CA VAL A 84 -16.67 8.26 -3.11
C VAL A 84 -15.86 9.56 -3.02
N PRO A 85 -16.39 10.71 -3.44
CA PRO A 85 -15.79 12.00 -3.11
C PRO A 85 -15.78 12.18 -1.58
N HIS A 86 -14.63 12.57 -1.01
CA HIS A 86 -14.53 12.75 0.43
C HIS A 86 -15.37 13.95 0.89
N PRO A 87 -16.21 13.81 1.94
CA PRO A 87 -17.14 14.86 2.37
C PRO A 87 -16.48 16.21 2.66
N VAL A 88 -15.30 16.18 3.30
CA VAL A 88 -14.56 17.40 3.69
C VAL A 88 -13.55 17.81 2.61
N LEU A 89 -12.86 16.85 2.04
CA LEU A 89 -11.81 17.03 1.02
C LEU A 89 -12.36 16.66 -0.36
N SER A 90 -13.39 17.32 -0.83
CA SER A 90 -14.16 16.98 -2.05
C SER A 90 -13.34 16.92 -3.36
N LYS A 91 -12.06 17.31 -3.33
CA LYS A 91 -11.10 17.16 -4.43
C LYS A 91 -10.47 15.79 -4.47
N TRP A 92 -10.62 14.99 -3.43
CA TRP A 92 -9.99 13.69 -3.29
C TRP A 92 -11.05 12.59 -3.26
N LEU A 93 -10.70 11.45 -3.81
CA LEU A 93 -11.53 10.25 -3.74
C LEU A 93 -11.19 9.47 -2.48
N TYR A 94 -12.18 8.80 -1.93
CA TYR A 94 -12.10 8.14 -0.64
C TYR A 94 -12.60 6.70 -0.72
N LEU A 95 -11.88 5.81 -0.06
CA LEU A 95 -12.29 4.44 0.20
C LEU A 95 -12.43 4.24 1.71
N PRO A 96 -13.66 4.17 2.24
CA PRO A 96 -13.90 3.88 3.65
C PRO A 96 -13.41 2.50 4.06
N LEU A 97 -12.84 2.35 5.26
CA LEU A 97 -12.32 1.06 5.75
C LEU A 97 -13.38 -0.05 5.77
N LYS A 98 -14.63 0.29 6.09
CA LYS A 98 -15.75 -0.67 6.15
C LYS A 98 -16.26 -1.13 4.78
N THR A 99 -15.69 -0.64 3.68
CA THR A 99 -16.05 -1.10 2.33
C THR A 99 -15.73 -2.59 2.18
N GLU A 100 -16.65 -3.34 1.62
CA GLU A 100 -16.44 -4.77 1.35
C GLU A 100 -15.21 -4.98 0.46
N ASN A 101 -14.39 -5.97 0.77
CA ASN A 101 -13.12 -6.24 0.10
C ASN A 101 -12.11 -5.06 0.09
N PHE A 102 -12.14 -4.20 1.11
CA PHE A 102 -11.30 -3.00 1.25
C PHE A 102 -9.84 -3.24 0.90
N GLU A 103 -9.23 -4.33 1.39
CA GLU A 103 -7.82 -4.67 1.15
C GLU A 103 -7.55 -4.88 -0.35
N ASP A 104 -8.38 -5.67 -1.03
CA ASP A 104 -8.25 -5.94 -2.47
C ASP A 104 -8.46 -4.66 -3.30
N LEU A 105 -9.44 -3.84 -2.92
CA LEU A 105 -9.75 -2.59 -3.61
C LEU A 105 -8.63 -1.58 -3.46
N THR A 106 -8.10 -1.40 -2.24
CA THR A 106 -6.94 -0.53 -1.97
C THR A 106 -5.74 -0.94 -2.81
N SER A 107 -5.44 -2.25 -2.84
CA SER A 107 -4.35 -2.79 -3.65
C SER A 107 -4.52 -2.52 -5.15
N LYS A 108 -5.74 -2.66 -5.69
CA LYS A 108 -6.03 -2.36 -7.10
C LYS A 108 -5.76 -0.89 -7.44
N ILE A 109 -6.18 0.03 -6.57
CA ILE A 109 -5.97 1.46 -6.79
C ILE A 109 -4.47 1.81 -6.71
N ILE A 110 -3.76 1.32 -5.69
CA ILE A 110 -2.34 1.61 -5.51
C ILE A 110 -1.53 1.12 -6.72
N ARG A 111 -1.85 -0.03 -7.30
CA ARG A 111 -1.21 -0.47 -8.55
C ARG A 111 -1.42 0.47 -9.72
N GLN A 112 -2.61 1.10 -9.84
CA GLN A 112 -2.84 2.11 -10.88
C GLN A 112 -2.05 3.40 -10.59
N ILE A 113 -1.98 3.80 -9.31
CA ILE A 113 -1.18 4.95 -8.87
C ILE A 113 0.30 4.79 -9.23
N LEU A 114 0.84 3.59 -9.09
CA LEU A 114 2.25 3.30 -9.31
C LEU A 114 2.64 3.12 -10.78
N LYS A 115 1.69 3.16 -11.72
CA LYS A 115 2.00 3.13 -13.15
C LYS A 115 2.71 4.41 -13.59
N PRO A 116 3.63 4.33 -14.58
CA PRO A 116 4.39 5.49 -15.06
C PRO A 116 3.50 6.67 -15.50
N ASP A 117 2.41 6.40 -16.22
CA ASP A 117 1.51 7.40 -16.80
C ASP A 117 0.26 7.62 -15.93
N SER A 118 0.41 7.47 -14.62
CA SER A 118 -0.71 7.60 -13.69
C SER A 118 -1.18 9.04 -13.56
N TYR A 119 -2.48 9.28 -13.74
CA TYR A 119 -3.13 10.55 -13.44
C TYR A 119 -3.42 10.75 -11.94
N TRP A 120 -3.17 9.75 -11.11
CA TRP A 120 -3.36 9.81 -9.67
C TRP A 120 -2.29 10.64 -8.97
N GLY A 121 -2.70 11.28 -7.90
CA GLY A 121 -1.83 12.11 -7.07
C GLY A 121 -1.83 13.57 -7.49
N VAL A 122 -1.58 14.44 -6.51
CA VAL A 122 -1.53 15.89 -6.68
C VAL A 122 -0.22 16.46 -6.14
N ILE A 123 0.30 17.50 -6.78
CA ILE A 123 1.41 18.28 -6.24
C ILE A 123 0.81 19.35 -5.33
N PRO A 124 1.05 19.29 -3.98
CA PRO A 124 0.51 20.29 -3.07
C PRO A 124 1.03 21.68 -3.44
N LYS A 125 0.14 22.63 -3.65
CA LYS A 125 0.56 24.03 -3.85
C LYS A 125 1.32 24.49 -2.61
N ALA A 126 2.58 24.88 -2.76
CA ALA A 126 3.36 25.44 -1.68
C ALA A 126 2.56 26.61 -1.04
N LYS A 127 2.44 26.62 0.30
CA LYS A 127 1.90 27.76 1.01
C LYS A 127 2.70 28.98 0.57
N ARG A 128 2.04 29.95 -0.05
CA ARG A 128 2.66 31.23 -0.37
C ARG A 128 3.07 31.89 0.95
N THR A 129 4.26 31.62 1.39
CA THR A 129 4.91 32.48 2.37
C THR A 129 5.04 33.83 1.68
N LYS A 130 4.55 34.91 2.35
CA LYS A 130 4.76 36.28 1.94
C LYS A 130 6.26 36.59 2.02
N ALA A 131 7.03 36.12 1.07
CA ALA A 131 8.42 36.45 0.88
C ALA A 131 8.50 37.45 -0.26
N LYS A 132 9.13 38.58 0.08
CA LYS A 132 9.41 39.74 -0.74
C LYS A 132 9.81 39.42 -2.18
N LYS A 133 9.21 40.19 -3.08
CA LYS A 133 9.58 40.43 -4.46
C LYS A 133 11.10 40.60 -4.62
N ILE A 134 11.80 39.61 -5.15
CA ILE A 134 13.15 39.77 -5.69
C ILE A 134 13.20 39.07 -7.06
N LEU A 135 13.31 39.94 -8.04
CA LEU A 135 13.88 39.83 -9.39
C LEU A 135 13.79 38.55 -10.22
N LYS A 136 13.23 38.82 -11.40
CA LYS A 136 13.29 38.09 -12.66
C LYS A 136 14.72 37.70 -13.07
N ASN A 137 14.74 36.67 -13.87
CA ASN A 137 15.74 36.16 -14.79
C ASN A 137 16.60 34.99 -14.28
N THR A 138 16.18 33.80 -14.67
CA THR A 138 17.09 32.84 -15.30
C THR A 138 16.26 31.81 -16.07
N SER A 139 16.44 31.80 -17.36
CA SER A 139 15.98 30.78 -18.30
C SER A 139 16.68 29.46 -18.00
N ILE A 140 15.90 28.46 -17.55
CA ILE A 140 16.41 27.10 -17.38
C ILE A 140 16.05 26.31 -18.63
N LYS A 141 17.07 25.86 -19.35
CA LYS A 141 17.00 24.91 -20.47
C LYS A 141 16.36 23.60 -20.01
N PRO A 142 15.62 22.89 -20.88
CA PRO A 142 15.07 21.58 -20.56
C PRO A 142 16.25 20.61 -20.34
N SER A 143 16.38 20.05 -19.13
CA SER A 143 17.34 19.01 -18.84
C SER A 143 16.77 17.65 -19.21
N GLU A 144 17.55 16.96 -19.98
CA GLU A 144 17.63 15.55 -20.36
C GLU A 144 16.63 14.59 -19.70
N THR A 145 15.95 13.86 -20.57
CA THR A 145 15.18 12.65 -20.28
C THR A 145 16.06 11.63 -19.56
N VAL A 146 15.93 11.57 -18.25
CA VAL A 146 16.48 10.46 -17.46
C VAL A 146 15.71 9.21 -17.83
N ASN A 147 16.40 8.32 -18.53
CA ASN A 147 15.92 7.00 -18.92
C ASN A 147 15.70 6.16 -17.64
N MET A 148 14.49 6.25 -17.05
CA MET A 148 14.13 5.44 -15.91
C MET A 148 13.95 3.99 -16.40
N LYS A 149 14.89 3.12 -16.05
CA LYS A 149 14.71 1.68 -16.15
C LYS A 149 13.39 1.33 -15.44
N VAL A 150 12.44 0.78 -16.22
CA VAL A 150 11.20 0.22 -15.69
C VAL A 150 11.59 -0.77 -14.58
N PRO A 151 11.06 -0.65 -13.36
CA PRO A 151 11.35 -1.59 -12.30
C PRO A 151 11.06 -3.01 -12.80
N GLN A 152 11.91 -3.97 -12.47
CA GLN A 152 11.86 -5.38 -12.90
C GLN A 152 10.61 -6.15 -12.43
N MET A 153 9.62 -5.46 -11.92
CA MET A 153 8.39 -5.91 -11.26
C MET A 153 7.40 -6.67 -12.16
N PHE A 154 7.57 -6.70 -13.49
CA PHE A 154 6.53 -7.14 -14.41
C PHE A 154 6.87 -8.36 -15.27
N ARG A 155 7.87 -9.15 -14.88
CA ARG A 155 8.15 -10.42 -15.58
C ARG A 155 7.64 -11.58 -14.74
N ASP A 156 6.52 -12.15 -15.16
CA ASP A 156 5.94 -13.37 -14.57
C ASP A 156 6.65 -14.61 -15.12
N GLU A 157 7.86 -14.85 -14.63
CA GLU A 157 8.57 -16.11 -14.87
C GLU A 157 8.42 -17.02 -13.64
N PRO A 158 8.04 -18.28 -13.82
CA PRO A 158 7.96 -19.22 -12.70
C PRO A 158 9.28 -19.31 -11.92
N LEU A 159 9.21 -19.48 -10.62
CA LEU A 159 10.39 -19.66 -9.79
C LEU A 159 10.99 -21.04 -10.10
N SER A 160 12.04 -21.07 -10.93
CA SER A 160 12.81 -22.29 -11.13
C SER A 160 13.66 -22.59 -9.88
N THR A 161 14.00 -23.86 -9.68
CA THR A 161 14.89 -24.29 -8.58
C THR A 161 16.25 -23.58 -8.67
N GLU A 162 16.74 -23.36 -9.87
CA GLU A 162 17.99 -22.64 -10.14
C GLU A 162 17.88 -21.16 -9.73
N LYS A 163 16.79 -20.50 -10.07
CA LYS A 163 16.53 -19.10 -9.70
C LYS A 163 16.38 -18.95 -8.18
N ALA A 164 15.66 -19.86 -7.54
CA ALA A 164 15.52 -19.89 -6.09
C ALA A 164 16.87 -20.06 -5.36
N ALA A 165 17.77 -20.84 -5.92
CA ALA A 165 19.12 -21.05 -5.39
C ALA A 165 20.00 -19.78 -5.44
N THR A 166 19.70 -18.82 -6.31
CA THR A 166 20.43 -17.54 -6.41
C THR A 166 20.05 -16.53 -5.33
N PHE A 167 18.92 -16.70 -4.67
CA PHE A 167 18.44 -15.76 -3.65
C PHE A 167 19.29 -15.83 -2.38
N LYS A 168 19.82 -14.69 -1.99
CA LYS A 168 20.66 -14.53 -0.78
C LYS A 168 19.87 -13.97 0.40
N LYS A 169 18.78 -13.23 0.12
CA LYS A 169 17.96 -12.53 1.11
C LYS A 169 16.49 -12.78 0.85
N ILE A 170 15.65 -12.60 1.87
CA ILE A 170 14.20 -12.65 1.74
C ILE A 170 13.69 -11.52 0.81
N SER A 171 14.34 -10.38 0.82
CA SER A 171 14.01 -9.25 -0.06
C SER A 171 14.32 -9.50 -1.55
N ASP A 172 14.96 -10.60 -1.91
CA ASP A 172 15.18 -11.00 -3.31
C ASP A 172 13.93 -11.65 -3.93
N PHE A 173 12.99 -12.11 -3.09
CA PHE A 173 11.70 -12.61 -3.58
C PHE A 173 10.82 -11.48 -4.09
N LYS A 174 10.10 -11.76 -5.16
CA LYS A 174 9.08 -10.83 -5.68
C LYS A 174 8.02 -10.57 -4.60
N ASN A 175 7.55 -9.35 -4.50
CA ASN A 175 6.60 -8.85 -3.51
C ASN A 175 7.10 -8.79 -2.03
N LEU A 176 8.34 -9.14 -1.76
CA LEU A 176 8.95 -9.02 -0.44
C LEU A 176 10.08 -8.00 -0.49
N GLY A 177 9.96 -6.94 0.30
CA GLY A 177 10.94 -5.85 0.38
C GLY A 177 11.82 -5.95 1.63
N PRO A 178 12.66 -4.93 1.87
CA PRO A 178 13.55 -4.87 3.03
C PRO A 178 12.81 -4.90 4.37
N GLU A 179 11.59 -4.33 4.46
CA GLU A 179 10.78 -4.40 5.68
C GLU A 179 10.25 -5.81 5.92
N SER A 180 9.78 -6.49 4.87
CA SER A 180 9.40 -7.90 4.95
C SER A 180 10.58 -8.75 5.46
N GLU A 181 11.79 -8.50 4.97
CA GLU A 181 12.99 -9.20 5.44
C GLU A 181 13.25 -8.99 6.94
N LYS A 182 13.06 -7.79 7.47
CA LYS A 182 13.16 -7.51 8.91
C LYS A 182 12.13 -8.33 9.71
N HIS A 183 10.88 -8.38 9.23
CA HIS A 183 9.81 -9.14 9.86
C HIS A 183 10.11 -10.65 9.87
N PHE A 184 10.63 -11.19 8.77
CA PHE A 184 11.04 -12.60 8.70
C PHE A 184 12.16 -12.91 9.69
N LYS A 185 13.21 -12.06 9.74
CA LYS A 185 14.31 -12.22 10.69
C LYS A 185 13.83 -12.16 12.15
N ALA A 186 12.95 -11.20 12.47
CA ALA A 186 12.35 -11.06 13.80
C ALA A 186 11.54 -12.30 14.20
N ALA A 187 10.82 -12.91 13.24
CA ALA A 187 10.10 -14.16 13.45
C ALA A 187 11.02 -15.40 13.40
N GLY A 188 12.34 -15.23 13.26
CA GLY A 188 13.31 -16.33 13.22
C GLY A 188 13.34 -17.12 11.91
N ILE A 189 13.01 -16.45 10.79
CA ILE A 189 13.16 -16.98 9.41
C ILE A 189 14.28 -16.18 8.77
N LYS A 190 15.48 -16.76 8.69
CA LYS A 190 16.71 -16.01 8.38
C LYS A 190 17.15 -16.12 6.92
N THR A 191 16.70 -17.18 6.22
CA THR A 191 17.22 -17.50 4.89
C THR A 191 16.09 -17.78 3.88
N PRO A 192 16.31 -17.50 2.57
CA PRO A 192 15.42 -17.92 1.49
C PRO A 192 15.05 -19.41 1.54
N HIS A 193 16.02 -20.25 1.80
CA HIS A 193 15.82 -21.70 1.89
C HIS A 193 14.82 -22.10 3.00
N GLN A 194 14.93 -21.48 4.18
CA GLN A 194 13.95 -21.70 5.26
C GLN A 194 12.53 -21.32 4.82
N PHE A 195 12.36 -20.17 4.14
CA PHE A 195 11.06 -19.74 3.64
C PHE A 195 10.50 -20.73 2.62
N ILE A 196 11.30 -21.17 1.65
CA ILE A 196 10.88 -22.15 0.64
C ILE A 196 10.47 -23.48 1.29
N GLN A 197 11.25 -24.00 2.22
CA GLN A 197 10.94 -25.26 2.93
C GLN A 197 9.68 -25.15 3.80
N MET A 198 9.46 -24.01 4.46
CA MET A 198 8.28 -23.81 5.30
C MET A 198 7.00 -23.65 4.49
N GLY A 199 7.10 -23.10 3.29
CA GLY A 199 5.96 -22.70 2.49
C GLY A 199 5.21 -21.50 3.09
N TRP A 200 4.24 -20.96 2.35
CA TRP A 200 3.56 -19.73 2.72
C TRP A 200 2.72 -19.84 4.02
N GLN A 201 2.05 -20.97 4.25
CA GLN A 201 1.17 -21.15 5.42
C GLN A 201 1.94 -21.16 6.75
N LYS A 202 2.98 -21.99 6.85
CA LYS A 202 3.78 -22.08 8.08
C LYS A 202 4.54 -20.78 8.32
N THR A 203 5.06 -20.16 7.27
CA THR A 203 5.71 -18.85 7.32
C THR A 203 4.75 -17.79 7.84
N TRP A 204 3.57 -17.68 7.26
CA TRP A 204 2.59 -16.70 7.68
C TRP A 204 2.12 -16.88 9.12
N MET A 205 1.84 -18.10 9.52
CA MET A 205 1.49 -18.39 10.93
C MET A 205 2.60 -17.96 11.88
N LYS A 206 3.86 -18.18 11.54
CA LYS A 206 5.00 -17.80 12.37
C LYS A 206 5.16 -16.29 12.46
N LEU A 207 5.05 -15.59 11.34
CA LEU A 207 5.08 -14.13 11.28
C LEU A 207 3.93 -13.50 12.10
N ALA A 208 2.72 -13.98 11.90
CA ALA A 208 1.54 -13.50 12.62
C ALA A 208 1.57 -13.83 14.13
N SER A 209 2.19 -14.95 14.51
CA SER A 209 2.41 -15.29 15.92
C SER A 209 3.43 -14.38 16.59
N HIS A 210 4.44 -13.93 15.84
CA HIS A 210 5.42 -12.95 16.32
C HIS A 210 4.82 -11.54 16.42
N ASN A 211 4.07 -11.13 15.39
CA ASN A 211 3.38 -9.85 15.37
C ASN A 211 2.00 -10.01 14.71
N LYS A 212 0.93 -9.83 15.50
CA LYS A 212 -0.47 -9.98 15.05
C LYS A 212 -0.83 -9.08 13.87
N LYS A 213 -0.10 -7.98 13.68
CA LYS A 213 -0.27 -7.10 12.52
C LYS A 213 -0.07 -7.83 11.18
N HIS A 214 0.74 -8.90 11.13
CA HIS A 214 0.94 -9.67 9.90
C HIS A 214 -0.22 -10.64 9.57
N ALA A 215 -1.33 -10.62 10.32
CA ALA A 215 -2.49 -11.49 10.08
C ALA A 215 -3.49 -10.94 9.04
N HIS A 216 -3.09 -9.97 8.20
CA HIS A 216 -3.93 -9.44 7.12
C HIS A 216 -3.76 -10.23 5.81
N THR A 217 -4.83 -10.27 5.00
CA THR A 217 -4.92 -11.14 3.81
C THR A 217 -3.85 -10.85 2.75
N LEU A 218 -3.51 -9.57 2.55
CA LEU A 218 -2.51 -9.19 1.54
C LEU A 218 -1.11 -9.72 1.85
N TYR A 219 -0.77 -9.89 3.14
CA TYR A 219 0.49 -10.55 3.49
C TYR A 219 0.52 -12.00 2.99
N GLY A 220 -0.61 -12.71 3.09
CA GLY A 220 -0.78 -14.03 2.50
C GLY A 220 -0.62 -14.03 0.98
N TYR A 221 -1.18 -13.05 0.29
CA TYR A 221 -1.01 -12.89 -1.16
C TYR A 221 0.46 -12.68 -1.52
N ALA A 222 1.16 -11.81 -0.80
CA ALA A 222 2.58 -11.58 -1.02
C ALA A 222 3.42 -12.85 -0.85
N LEU A 223 3.14 -13.67 0.18
CA LEU A 223 3.84 -14.92 0.44
C LEU A 223 3.57 -15.99 -0.63
N ILE A 224 2.31 -16.16 -1.06
CA ILE A 224 1.95 -17.12 -2.12
C ILE A 224 2.64 -16.70 -3.43
N ALA A 225 2.50 -15.44 -3.81
CA ALA A 225 3.04 -14.91 -5.05
C ALA A 225 4.58 -14.91 -5.07
N ALA A 226 5.23 -14.65 -3.93
CA ALA A 226 6.68 -14.72 -3.77
C ALA A 226 7.21 -16.12 -4.09
N LEU A 227 6.58 -17.18 -3.53
CA LEU A 227 6.97 -18.56 -3.80
C LEU A 227 6.70 -19.01 -5.24
N GLN A 228 5.80 -18.33 -5.94
CA GLN A 228 5.50 -18.60 -7.35
C GLN A 228 6.21 -17.63 -8.31
N ASN A 229 7.01 -16.70 -7.76
CA ASN A 229 7.73 -15.66 -8.50
C ASN A 229 6.83 -14.83 -9.43
N LYS A 230 5.58 -14.62 -9.06
CA LYS A 230 4.61 -13.81 -9.80
C LYS A 230 4.17 -12.57 -9.01
N ASP A 231 3.60 -11.60 -9.68
CA ASP A 231 2.94 -10.48 -9.01
C ASP A 231 1.72 -11.00 -8.22
N TRP A 232 1.50 -10.50 -6.99
CA TRP A 232 0.33 -10.90 -6.18
C TRP A 232 -1.01 -10.58 -6.86
N GLY A 233 -1.04 -9.61 -7.79
CA GLY A 233 -2.18 -9.32 -8.63
C GLY A 233 -2.49 -10.40 -9.66
N ALA A 234 -1.49 -11.20 -10.02
CA ALA A 234 -1.63 -12.35 -10.91
C ALA A 234 -2.07 -13.64 -10.18
N LEU A 235 -2.36 -13.56 -8.87
CA LEU A 235 -2.97 -14.66 -8.13
C LEU A 235 -4.36 -14.97 -8.67
N THR A 236 -4.65 -16.26 -8.84
CA THR A 236 -5.99 -16.73 -9.19
C THR A 236 -6.99 -16.48 -8.06
N GLU A 237 -8.27 -16.43 -8.37
CA GLU A 237 -9.30 -16.26 -7.32
C GLU A 237 -9.27 -17.42 -6.30
N THR A 238 -8.91 -18.63 -6.73
CA THR A 238 -8.72 -19.79 -5.82
C THR A 238 -7.59 -19.53 -4.82
N GLU A 239 -6.44 -19.04 -5.28
CA GLU A 239 -5.30 -18.72 -4.40
C GLU A 239 -5.61 -17.57 -3.44
N LYS A 240 -6.33 -16.55 -3.92
CA LYS A 240 -6.81 -15.46 -3.07
C LYS A 240 -7.80 -15.95 -2.01
N GLN A 241 -8.72 -16.85 -2.39
CA GLN A 241 -9.67 -17.42 -1.45
C GLN A 241 -8.97 -18.28 -0.39
N GLN A 242 -7.98 -19.10 -0.77
CA GLN A 242 -7.16 -19.86 0.18
C GLN A 242 -6.46 -18.94 1.20
N ALA A 243 -5.91 -17.81 0.75
CA ALA A 243 -5.31 -16.85 1.65
C ALA A 243 -6.34 -16.20 2.59
N LYS A 244 -7.52 -15.81 2.09
CA LYS A 244 -8.63 -15.26 2.91
C LYS A 244 -9.05 -16.22 4.01
N ASP A 245 -9.22 -17.49 3.67
CA ASP A 245 -9.64 -18.52 4.63
C ASP A 245 -8.54 -18.80 5.66
N PHE A 246 -7.28 -18.81 5.24
CA PHE A 246 -6.18 -18.99 6.15
C PHE A 246 -5.97 -17.78 7.08
N ALA A 247 -6.22 -16.54 6.60
CA ALA A 247 -6.22 -15.35 7.43
C ALA A 247 -7.25 -15.44 8.58
N LYS A 248 -8.47 -15.94 8.27
CA LYS A 248 -9.49 -16.20 9.30
C LYS A 248 -9.00 -17.20 10.34
N GLN A 249 -8.38 -18.31 9.89
CA GLN A 249 -7.81 -19.32 10.80
C GLN A 249 -6.72 -18.74 11.70
N ILE A 250 -5.80 -17.91 11.15
CA ILE A 250 -4.77 -17.22 11.93
C ILE A 250 -5.41 -16.35 13.01
N LYS A 251 -6.36 -15.47 12.63
CA LYS A 251 -7.04 -14.57 13.56
C LYS A 251 -7.72 -15.34 14.70
N THR A 252 -8.42 -16.43 14.37
CA THR A 252 -9.07 -17.30 15.36
C THR A 252 -8.06 -17.94 16.32
N LYS A 253 -6.95 -18.48 15.79
CA LYS A 253 -5.89 -19.08 16.63
C LYS A 253 -5.21 -18.08 17.55
N LEU A 254 -4.97 -16.85 17.05
CA LEU A 254 -4.35 -15.79 17.84
C LEU A 254 -5.28 -15.20 18.92
N ALA A 255 -6.61 -15.26 18.70
CA ALA A 255 -7.60 -14.85 19.70
C ALA A 255 -7.69 -15.85 20.86
N LYS A 256 -7.54 -17.17 20.60
CA LYS A 256 -7.59 -18.23 21.65
C LYS A 256 -6.33 -18.32 22.52
N LYS A 257 -5.25 -17.59 22.18
CA LYS A 257 -4.00 -17.54 22.98
C LYS A 257 -3.95 -16.36 23.95
N LYS A 258 -5.04 -15.68 24.17
CA LYS A 258 -5.25 -14.72 25.27
C LYS A 258 -5.91 -15.45 26.45
#